data_743b64c458f5bb097497d745f73e5637
#
_entry.id   743b64c458f5bb097497d745f73e5637
#
_cell.length_a   1.000
_cell.length_b   1.000
_cell.length_c   1.000
_cell.angle_alpha   90.00
_cell.angle_beta   90.00
_cell.angle_gamma   90.00
#
_symmetry.space_group_name_H-M   'P 1'
#
loop_
_entity.id
_entity.type
_entity.pdbx_description
1 polymer ?
#
loop_
_entity_poly.entity_id
_entity_poly.type
_entity_poly.pdbx_seq_one_letter_code
_entity_poly.pdbx_strand_id
1 'polypeptide(L)'
;MKNKEKKTVAEVINSMSVKEPHWFWWAGYTFLAHLPFIFAPKYHPTYKIIDDINKEKGPAFVIWNHQSRRDYLFIKNIVEPRKFNMIAGYSEFHKKHLRWLFDKVQVIPKKNFTQDFLFIKLLGKRIKEGATITFSPEGMPSIYGTNQPIVPGTGKFLKHYGIPVYFVKLEGAYLTSHKTDTKDRPGKVFATISKLYSKEDLERLTPEEIEEQINTIFTHDDYEWNKKARIKYKTRGEAAKNMRSLAYKCPKCGKEMMIDQDNILKCPDCGNGCTINDYYDFIPLDDSCVIPESLSKWVEFERGEIIKEIRKDPNYSFSFKCQIGDMPKYELIKDKKNDSVTCGEGTFTLDHNGLHFVGTRHGEEFKFDLSYQIVYTFVMEESSSTFSLYINGEPIEIKPFDIRSVGKALLITEEMHRLHFNIWKHLPNIDYLYKGTELEKK
;
A
#
# COMPACT_ATOMS: atom_id res chain seq x y z
N MET A 1 -21.18 -9.78 42.02
CA MET A 1 -20.34 -10.05 40.84
C MET A 1 -20.04 -8.69 40.20
N LYS A 2 -18.76 -8.22 40.18
CA LYS A 2 -18.39 -6.99 39.45
C LYS A 2 -18.60 -7.26 37.94
N ASN A 3 -19.54 -6.55 37.31
CA ASN A 3 -19.63 -6.48 35.85
C ASN A 3 -18.25 -5.99 35.34
N LYS A 4 -17.44 -6.90 34.80
CA LYS A 4 -16.25 -6.48 34.05
C LYS A 4 -16.77 -5.79 32.79
N GLU A 5 -16.61 -4.48 32.71
CA GLU A 5 -16.89 -3.74 31.46
C GLU A 5 -16.17 -4.43 30.31
N LYS A 6 -16.91 -4.70 29.24
CA LYS A 6 -16.37 -5.35 28.05
C LYS A 6 -15.42 -4.37 27.37
N LYS A 7 -14.12 -4.71 27.33
CA LYS A 7 -13.10 -3.89 26.65
C LYS A 7 -13.41 -3.79 25.15
N THR A 8 -13.17 -2.63 24.60
CA THR A 8 -13.22 -2.40 23.16
C THR A 8 -12.07 -3.13 22.45
N VAL A 9 -12.20 -3.37 21.15
CA VAL A 9 -11.13 -3.96 20.32
C VAL A 9 -9.90 -3.08 20.36
N ALA A 10 -10.06 -1.76 20.26
CA ALA A 10 -8.99 -0.78 20.37
C ALA A 10 -8.25 -0.86 21.72
N GLU A 11 -8.96 -0.92 22.85
CA GLU A 11 -8.34 -1.09 24.18
C GLU A 11 -7.55 -2.40 24.31
N VAL A 12 -8.07 -3.48 23.70
CA VAL A 12 -7.37 -4.77 23.69
C VAL A 12 -6.09 -4.67 22.84
N ILE A 13 -6.12 -4.04 21.65
CA ILE A 13 -4.92 -3.83 20.83
C ILE A 13 -3.92 -2.92 21.58
N ASN A 14 -4.38 -1.81 22.15
CA ASN A 14 -3.54 -0.85 22.85
C ASN A 14 -2.90 -1.42 24.14
N SER A 15 -3.45 -2.50 24.68
CA SER A 15 -2.90 -3.21 25.84
C SER A 15 -1.96 -4.38 25.48
N MET A 16 -1.70 -4.60 24.18
CA MET A 16 -0.84 -5.70 23.72
C MET A 16 0.60 -5.55 24.20
N SER A 17 1.20 -6.67 24.53
CA SER A 17 2.65 -6.82 24.65
C SER A 17 3.17 -7.73 23.54
N VAL A 18 4.20 -7.31 22.84
CA VAL A 18 4.84 -8.12 21.80
C VAL A 18 6.13 -8.72 22.34
N LYS A 19 6.36 -9.99 22.05
CA LYS A 19 7.51 -10.80 22.46
C LYS A 19 8.19 -11.42 21.25
N GLU A 20 9.24 -12.19 21.47
CA GLU A 20 9.74 -13.09 20.43
C GLU A 20 8.67 -14.14 20.08
N PRO A 21 8.47 -14.48 18.78
CA PRO A 21 7.57 -15.57 18.41
C PRO A 21 7.94 -16.88 19.09
N HIS A 22 6.97 -17.53 19.74
CA HIS A 22 7.21 -18.81 20.39
C HIS A 22 7.58 -19.85 19.34
N TRP A 23 8.59 -20.71 19.63
CA TRP A 23 9.16 -21.69 18.69
C TRP A 23 8.11 -22.58 18.02
N PHE A 24 7.11 -23.03 18.78
CA PHE A 24 6.03 -23.92 18.26
C PHE A 24 5.20 -23.22 17.18
N TRP A 25 4.75 -21.98 17.44
CA TRP A 25 3.96 -21.22 16.47
C TRP A 25 4.80 -20.78 15.27
N TRP A 26 6.09 -20.49 15.50
CA TRP A 26 7.02 -20.20 14.41
C TRP A 26 7.26 -21.39 13.51
N ALA A 27 7.48 -22.60 14.09
CA ALA A 27 7.62 -23.85 13.33
C ALA A 27 6.32 -24.17 12.56
N GLY A 28 5.15 -23.99 13.17
CA GLY A 28 3.87 -24.12 12.50
C GLY A 28 3.70 -23.13 11.33
N TYR A 29 4.09 -21.88 11.52
CA TYR A 29 4.09 -20.88 10.46
C TYR A 29 5.04 -21.24 9.31
N THR A 30 6.27 -21.69 9.64
CA THR A 30 7.24 -22.19 8.67
C THR A 30 6.66 -23.38 7.88
N PHE A 31 6.11 -24.36 8.56
CA PHE A 31 5.47 -25.52 7.90
C PHE A 31 4.38 -25.07 6.91
N LEU A 32 3.46 -24.21 7.36
CA LEU A 32 2.37 -23.69 6.52
C LEU A 32 2.90 -22.87 5.33
N ALA A 33 3.98 -22.11 5.53
CA ALA A 33 4.59 -21.29 4.47
C ALA A 33 5.15 -22.12 3.31
N HIS A 34 5.46 -23.40 3.54
CA HIS A 34 5.97 -24.32 2.52
C HIS A 34 4.89 -25.18 1.85
N LEU A 35 3.62 -25.06 2.26
CA LEU A 35 2.52 -25.81 1.61
C LEU A 35 2.24 -25.28 0.19
N PRO A 36 2.31 -26.16 -0.84
CA PRO A 36 2.40 -25.73 -2.25
C PRO A 36 1.15 -25.05 -2.81
N PHE A 37 -0.01 -25.22 -2.17
CA PHE A 37 -1.28 -24.66 -2.66
C PHE A 37 -1.87 -23.56 -1.77
N ILE A 38 -1.24 -23.26 -0.63
CA ILE A 38 -1.76 -22.29 0.34
C ILE A 38 -0.90 -21.02 0.38
N PHE A 39 0.45 -21.18 0.36
CA PHE A 39 1.39 -20.09 0.61
C PHE A 39 2.38 -19.85 -0.55
N ALA A 40 3.58 -19.34 -0.23
CA ALA A 40 4.57 -18.92 -1.20
C ALA A 40 4.84 -19.89 -2.35
N PRO A 41 4.90 -21.23 -2.15
CA PRO A 41 5.20 -22.16 -3.25
C PRO A 41 4.24 -22.09 -4.44
N LYS A 42 2.96 -21.71 -4.25
CA LYS A 42 2.02 -21.55 -5.38
C LYS A 42 2.41 -20.44 -6.37
N TYR A 43 3.30 -19.52 -5.95
CA TYR A 43 3.82 -18.43 -6.78
C TYR A 43 5.17 -18.76 -7.41
N HIS A 44 5.64 -19.99 -7.30
CA HIS A 44 6.93 -20.44 -7.82
C HIS A 44 8.07 -19.48 -7.50
N PRO A 45 8.30 -19.11 -6.21
CA PRO A 45 9.26 -18.08 -5.85
C PRO A 45 10.68 -18.52 -6.13
N THR A 46 11.52 -17.56 -6.53
CA THR A 46 12.97 -17.72 -6.65
C THR A 46 13.63 -16.82 -5.63
N TYR A 47 14.47 -17.38 -4.78
CA TYR A 47 15.19 -16.66 -3.73
C TYR A 47 16.66 -16.52 -4.08
N LYS A 48 17.21 -15.32 -3.97
CA LYS A 48 18.62 -15.00 -4.11
C LYS A 48 19.12 -14.32 -2.83
N ILE A 49 20.09 -14.93 -2.17
CA ILE A 49 20.73 -14.39 -0.98
C ILE A 49 22.09 -13.85 -1.38
N ILE A 50 22.27 -12.53 -1.36
CA ILE A 50 23.53 -11.84 -1.56
C ILE A 50 24.25 -11.74 -0.23
N ASP A 51 23.56 -11.22 0.79
CA ASP A 51 24.06 -11.12 2.15
C ASP A 51 23.14 -11.89 3.09
N ASP A 52 23.69 -12.91 3.75
CA ASP A 52 22.91 -13.77 4.64
C ASP A 52 22.70 -13.10 6.00
N ILE A 53 21.45 -12.67 6.25
CA ILE A 53 21.06 -12.06 7.51
C ILE A 53 21.25 -12.98 8.73
N ASN A 54 21.33 -14.30 8.53
CA ASN A 54 21.54 -15.25 9.63
C ASN A 54 22.95 -15.16 10.22
N LYS A 55 23.89 -14.52 9.52
CA LYS A 55 25.23 -14.21 10.03
C LYS A 55 25.25 -12.97 10.94
N GLU A 56 24.20 -12.17 10.95
CA GLU A 56 24.08 -11.00 11.83
C GLU A 56 23.80 -11.41 13.27
N LYS A 57 24.66 -10.99 14.21
CA LYS A 57 24.58 -11.43 15.62
C LYS A 57 23.67 -10.58 16.51
N GLY A 58 23.11 -9.50 16.01
CA GLY A 58 22.32 -8.54 16.79
C GLY A 58 20.93 -8.31 16.19
N PRO A 59 20.24 -7.28 16.69
CA PRO A 59 19.02 -6.81 16.07
C PRO A 59 19.31 -6.30 14.64
N ALA A 60 18.33 -6.43 13.75
CA ALA A 60 18.43 -5.91 12.40
C ALA A 60 17.05 -5.47 11.90
N PHE A 61 17.03 -4.53 10.99
CA PHE A 61 15.87 -4.26 10.17
C PHE A 61 15.91 -5.07 8.88
N VAL A 62 14.76 -5.58 8.45
CA VAL A 62 14.54 -6.09 7.10
C VAL A 62 13.44 -5.25 6.48
N ILE A 63 13.78 -4.48 5.45
CA ILE A 63 12.83 -3.67 4.70
C ILE A 63 12.65 -4.25 3.29
N TRP A 64 11.52 -3.96 2.66
CA TRP A 64 11.25 -4.40 1.29
C TRP A 64 10.39 -3.39 0.53
N ASN A 65 10.48 -3.40 -0.82
CA ASN A 65 9.54 -2.72 -1.68
C ASN A 65 8.18 -3.45 -1.61
N HIS A 66 7.14 -2.73 -1.17
CA HIS A 66 5.85 -3.34 -0.86
C HIS A 66 4.99 -3.53 -2.12
N GLN A 67 5.13 -4.68 -2.77
CA GLN A 67 4.48 -4.94 -4.03
C GLN A 67 3.08 -5.54 -3.89
N SER A 68 2.83 -6.34 -2.85
CA SER A 68 1.57 -7.05 -2.72
C SER A 68 1.16 -7.33 -1.27
N ARG A 69 -0.12 -7.66 -1.07
CA ARG A 69 -0.62 -8.17 0.22
C ARG A 69 0.00 -9.51 0.64
N ARG A 70 0.78 -10.17 -0.25
CA ARG A 70 1.41 -11.47 0.00
C ARG A 70 2.90 -11.38 0.31
N ASP A 71 3.48 -10.20 0.30
CA ASP A 71 4.93 -10.02 0.48
C ASP A 71 5.46 -10.70 1.75
N TYR A 72 4.69 -10.70 2.84
CA TYR A 72 5.07 -11.33 4.10
C TYR A 72 5.46 -12.82 3.96
N LEU A 73 4.92 -13.52 2.96
CA LEU A 73 5.27 -14.92 2.68
C LEU A 73 6.68 -15.05 2.10
N PHE A 74 7.04 -14.16 1.18
CA PHE A 74 8.35 -14.13 0.54
C PHE A 74 9.42 -13.67 1.53
N ILE A 75 9.10 -12.65 2.35
CA ILE A 75 9.98 -12.16 3.42
C ILE A 75 10.24 -13.26 4.45
N LYS A 76 9.19 -13.98 4.88
CA LYS A 76 9.33 -15.10 5.83
C LYS A 76 10.31 -16.15 5.30
N ASN A 77 10.18 -16.55 4.04
CA ASN A 77 10.98 -17.63 3.48
C ASN A 77 12.43 -17.22 3.22
N ILE A 78 12.69 -15.97 2.76
CA ILE A 78 14.06 -15.55 2.42
C ILE A 78 14.92 -15.28 3.65
N VAL A 79 14.33 -15.00 4.82
CA VAL A 79 15.07 -14.73 6.07
C VAL A 79 15.21 -15.95 6.98
N GLU A 80 14.61 -17.11 6.60
CA GLU A 80 14.71 -18.34 7.39
C GLU A 80 16.17 -18.77 7.65
N PRO A 81 16.45 -19.34 8.84
CA PRO A 81 15.55 -19.67 9.97
C PRO A 81 15.31 -18.52 10.96
N ARG A 82 15.78 -17.29 10.67
CA ARG A 82 15.73 -16.15 11.59
C ARG A 82 14.31 -15.78 11.95
N LYS A 83 14.03 -15.70 13.25
CA LYS A 83 12.76 -15.16 13.76
C LYS A 83 12.73 -13.64 13.67
N PHE A 84 11.54 -13.07 13.47
CA PHE A 84 11.33 -11.63 13.42
C PHE A 84 9.97 -11.22 13.98
N ASN A 85 9.80 -9.94 14.30
CA ASN A 85 8.51 -9.32 14.51
C ASN A 85 8.19 -8.45 13.29
N MET A 86 7.09 -8.76 12.62
CA MET A 86 6.61 -7.98 11.48
C MET A 86 5.75 -6.80 11.96
N ILE A 87 5.82 -5.68 11.27
CA ILE A 87 4.91 -4.55 11.46
C ILE A 87 3.74 -4.71 10.49
N ALA A 88 2.51 -4.54 10.97
CA ALA A 88 1.31 -4.55 10.14
C ALA A 88 0.35 -3.42 10.52
N GLY A 89 -0.51 -3.04 9.57
CA GLY A 89 -1.50 -1.98 9.75
C GLY A 89 -2.44 -2.27 10.93
N TYR A 90 -2.75 -1.22 11.71
CA TYR A 90 -3.62 -1.32 12.89
C TYR A 90 -5.02 -1.84 12.54
N SER A 91 -5.58 -1.45 11.40
CA SER A 91 -6.88 -1.92 10.90
C SER A 91 -6.95 -3.44 10.73
N GLU A 92 -5.84 -4.08 10.32
CA GLU A 92 -5.77 -5.54 10.14
C GLU A 92 -5.98 -6.31 11.44
N PHE A 93 -5.70 -5.70 12.59
CA PHE A 93 -5.95 -6.30 13.91
C PHE A 93 -7.43 -6.36 14.29
N HIS A 94 -8.32 -5.67 13.57
CA HIS A 94 -9.76 -5.77 13.73
C HIS A 94 -10.37 -6.98 12.99
N LYS A 95 -9.63 -7.61 12.09
CA LYS A 95 -10.06 -8.81 11.33
C LYS A 95 -9.84 -10.09 12.15
N LYS A 96 -10.90 -10.85 12.43
CA LYS A 96 -10.87 -12.04 13.32
C LYS A 96 -9.81 -13.06 12.92
N HIS A 97 -9.72 -13.38 11.63
CA HIS A 97 -8.81 -14.39 11.11
C HIS A 97 -7.32 -13.96 11.16
N LEU A 98 -7.04 -12.65 10.97
CA LEU A 98 -5.69 -12.11 11.08
C LEU A 98 -5.29 -11.89 12.54
N ARG A 99 -6.21 -11.42 13.39
CA ARG A 99 -5.95 -11.17 14.81
C ARG A 99 -5.36 -12.38 15.51
N TRP A 100 -5.98 -13.56 15.32
CA TRP A 100 -5.47 -14.79 15.92
C TRP A 100 -4.04 -15.12 15.46
N LEU A 101 -3.77 -15.00 14.15
CA LEU A 101 -2.44 -15.25 13.60
C LEU A 101 -1.42 -14.27 14.14
N PHE A 102 -1.75 -12.98 14.14
CA PHE A 102 -0.86 -11.90 14.60
C PHE A 102 -0.48 -12.05 16.07
N ASP A 103 -1.42 -12.46 16.91
CA ASP A 103 -1.13 -12.77 18.33
C ASP A 103 -0.14 -13.94 18.46
N LYS A 104 -0.20 -14.95 17.61
CA LYS A 104 0.67 -16.15 17.66
C LYS A 104 2.08 -15.87 17.11
N VAL A 105 2.17 -15.12 16.01
CA VAL A 105 3.47 -14.77 15.41
C VAL A 105 3.99 -13.41 15.89
N GLN A 106 3.32 -12.78 16.86
CA GLN A 106 3.77 -11.57 17.57
C GLN A 106 4.02 -10.37 16.64
N VAL A 107 3.02 -10.05 15.80
CA VAL A 107 3.03 -8.89 14.91
C VAL A 107 2.87 -7.59 15.72
N ILE A 108 3.59 -6.55 15.34
CA ILE A 108 3.52 -5.21 15.95
C ILE A 108 2.47 -4.38 15.20
N PRO A 109 1.40 -3.89 15.89
CA PRO A 109 0.43 -3.00 15.27
C PRO A 109 1.01 -1.61 15.02
N LYS A 110 0.68 -1.01 13.86
CA LYS A 110 1.04 0.36 13.51
C LYS A 110 -0.12 1.09 12.85
N LYS A 111 -0.46 2.29 13.34
CA LYS A 111 -1.36 3.22 12.66
C LYS A 111 -0.59 3.90 11.53
N ASN A 112 -0.99 3.64 10.28
CA ASN A 112 -0.31 4.21 9.11
C ASN A 112 -0.60 5.71 8.98
N PHE A 113 0.38 6.48 8.51
CA PHE A 113 0.28 7.91 8.21
C PHE A 113 -0.20 8.78 9.39
N THR A 114 0.06 8.34 10.63
CA THR A 114 -0.25 9.10 11.86
C THR A 114 0.76 8.80 12.97
N GLN A 115 0.79 9.65 14.00
CA GLN A 115 1.64 9.44 15.17
C GLN A 115 1.15 8.23 15.99
N ASP A 116 2.05 7.34 16.37
CA ASP A 116 1.72 6.11 17.08
C ASP A 116 2.73 5.80 18.20
N PHE A 117 2.44 6.29 19.39
CA PHE A 117 3.29 6.09 20.57
C PHE A 117 3.34 4.62 21.03
N LEU A 118 2.25 3.87 20.87
CA LEU A 118 2.25 2.44 21.17
C LEU A 118 3.25 1.69 20.30
N PHE A 119 3.24 1.95 19.01
CA PHE A 119 4.17 1.37 18.06
C PHE A 119 5.63 1.62 18.48
N ILE A 120 5.99 2.88 18.74
CA ILE A 120 7.36 3.25 19.15
C ILE A 120 7.79 2.52 20.41
N LYS A 121 6.90 2.42 21.43
CA LYS A 121 7.16 1.71 22.69
C LYS A 121 7.41 0.22 22.45
N LEU A 122 6.53 -0.45 21.69
CA LEU A 122 6.63 -1.89 21.39
C LEU A 122 7.90 -2.20 20.61
N LEU A 123 8.17 -1.41 19.57
CA LEU A 123 9.33 -1.55 18.71
C LEU A 123 10.64 -1.37 19.49
N GLY A 124 10.78 -0.26 20.24
CA GLY A 124 11.98 0.02 21.01
C GLY A 124 12.29 -1.07 22.04
N LYS A 125 11.25 -1.64 22.67
CA LYS A 125 11.42 -2.81 23.55
C LYS A 125 12.00 -4.00 22.81
N ARG A 126 11.43 -4.35 21.64
CA ARG A 126 11.85 -5.52 20.86
C ARG A 126 13.29 -5.38 20.34
N ILE A 127 13.66 -4.19 19.88
CA ILE A 127 15.04 -3.93 19.42
C ILE A 127 16.04 -4.09 20.57
N LYS A 128 15.74 -3.57 21.77
CA LYS A 128 16.58 -3.75 22.97
C LYS A 128 16.74 -5.22 23.37
N GLU A 129 15.75 -6.06 23.06
CA GLU A 129 15.79 -7.51 23.30
C GLU A 129 16.49 -8.27 22.15
N GLY A 130 17.11 -7.59 21.17
CA GLY A 130 17.87 -8.18 20.07
C GLY A 130 17.03 -8.67 18.90
N ALA A 131 15.76 -8.26 18.80
CA ALA A 131 14.86 -8.76 17.75
C ALA A 131 15.20 -8.23 16.35
N THR A 132 14.96 -9.06 15.34
CA THR A 132 14.83 -8.61 13.96
C THR A 132 13.42 -8.06 13.74
N ILE A 133 13.34 -6.89 13.12
CA ILE A 133 12.07 -6.22 12.81
C ILE A 133 11.92 -6.16 11.29
N THR A 134 10.74 -6.53 10.79
CA THR A 134 10.47 -6.51 9.36
C THR A 134 9.31 -5.57 9.02
N PHE A 135 9.50 -4.69 8.04
CA PHE A 135 8.47 -3.74 7.59
C PHE A 135 8.78 -3.17 6.20
N SER A 136 7.74 -2.66 5.53
CA SER A 136 7.97 -1.81 4.37
C SER A 136 7.86 -0.33 4.76
N PRO A 137 8.86 0.49 4.43
CA PRO A 137 8.83 1.93 4.68
C PRO A 137 7.86 2.70 3.78
N GLU A 138 7.29 2.09 2.75
CA GLU A 138 6.24 2.68 1.91
C GLU A 138 4.90 2.81 2.65
N GLY A 139 4.68 2.01 3.71
CA GLY A 139 3.49 2.08 4.55
C GLY A 139 2.22 1.46 3.96
N MET A 140 2.20 1.15 2.66
CA MET A 140 1.12 0.45 1.96
C MET A 140 1.66 -0.34 0.77
N PRO A 141 0.95 -1.39 0.31
CA PRO A 141 1.35 -2.10 -0.91
C PRO A 141 1.13 -1.24 -2.15
N SER A 142 1.90 -1.54 -3.20
CA SER A 142 1.77 -0.92 -4.51
C SER A 142 0.32 -0.88 -4.99
N ILE A 143 -0.08 0.26 -5.53
CA ILE A 143 -1.45 0.50 -5.98
C ILE A 143 -1.60 0.17 -7.47
N TYR A 144 -0.60 0.51 -8.27
CA TYR A 144 -0.66 0.39 -9.73
C TYR A 144 0.61 -0.22 -10.35
N GLY A 145 1.37 -1.03 -9.57
CA GLY A 145 2.53 -1.79 -10.05
C GLY A 145 3.89 -1.12 -9.86
N THR A 146 3.91 0.14 -9.43
CA THR A 146 5.13 0.85 -9.04
C THR A 146 5.22 0.94 -7.53
N ASN A 147 6.43 1.15 -6.99
CA ASN A 147 6.59 1.46 -5.58
C ASN A 147 6.01 2.84 -5.23
N GLN A 148 5.67 3.03 -3.96
CA GLN A 148 5.31 4.33 -3.41
C GLN A 148 6.56 5.01 -2.82
N PRO A 149 6.59 6.35 -2.69
CA PRO A 149 7.61 7.01 -1.90
C PRO A 149 7.57 6.52 -0.46
N ILE A 150 8.73 6.40 0.18
CA ILE A 150 8.77 5.99 1.58
C ILE A 150 8.16 7.05 2.49
N VAL A 151 7.60 6.63 3.62
CA VAL A 151 7.01 7.51 4.63
C VAL A 151 8.07 8.49 5.14
N PRO A 152 7.79 9.82 5.14
CA PRO A 152 8.71 10.83 5.65
C PRO A 152 9.15 10.55 7.09
N GLY A 153 10.43 10.77 7.39
CA GLY A 153 11.02 10.46 8.70
C GLY A 153 11.61 9.04 8.81
N THR A 154 11.50 8.21 7.77
CA THR A 154 12.12 6.88 7.73
C THR A 154 13.63 6.95 7.93
N GLY A 155 14.33 7.91 7.34
CA GLY A 155 15.77 8.10 7.51
C GLY A 155 16.13 8.42 8.97
N LYS A 156 15.40 9.32 9.61
CA LYS A 156 15.55 9.61 11.05
C LYS A 156 15.30 8.37 11.92
N PHE A 157 14.30 7.59 11.57
CA PHE A 157 13.93 6.37 12.27
C PHE A 157 15.06 5.33 12.19
N LEU A 158 15.58 5.04 11.02
CA LEU A 158 16.67 4.06 10.83
C LEU A 158 17.97 4.53 11.53
N LYS A 159 18.33 5.80 11.37
CA LYS A 159 19.51 6.40 12.01
C LYS A 159 19.38 6.39 13.54
N HIS A 160 18.19 6.68 14.08
CA HIS A 160 17.94 6.67 15.54
C HIS A 160 18.25 5.32 16.19
N TYR A 161 17.84 4.22 15.55
CA TYR A 161 18.12 2.89 16.09
C TYR A 161 19.54 2.40 15.78
N GLY A 162 20.16 2.85 14.69
CA GLY A 162 21.55 2.57 14.34
C GLY A 162 21.87 1.07 14.28
N ILE A 163 20.94 0.24 13.79
CA ILE A 163 21.11 -1.20 13.62
C ILE A 163 21.16 -1.55 12.14
N PRO A 164 21.86 -2.65 11.74
CA PRO A 164 21.98 -3.04 10.33
C PRO A 164 20.62 -3.13 9.63
N VAL A 165 20.57 -2.70 8.37
CA VAL A 165 19.38 -2.73 7.52
C VAL A 165 19.63 -3.65 6.33
N TYR A 166 18.74 -4.63 6.16
CA TYR A 166 18.70 -5.51 5.00
C TYR A 166 17.52 -5.12 4.10
N PHE A 167 17.72 -5.19 2.81
CA PHE A 167 16.70 -4.93 1.81
C PHE A 167 16.33 -6.20 1.08
N VAL A 168 15.03 -6.49 0.99
CA VAL A 168 14.49 -7.55 0.14
C VAL A 168 13.82 -6.90 -1.05
N LYS A 169 14.41 -7.04 -2.24
CA LYS A 169 13.79 -6.64 -3.49
C LYS A 169 12.82 -7.71 -3.95
N LEU A 170 11.56 -7.33 -4.15
CA LEU A 170 10.52 -8.19 -4.73
C LEU A 170 10.24 -7.74 -6.16
N GLU A 171 10.13 -8.71 -7.09
CA GLU A 171 9.82 -8.52 -8.50
C GLU A 171 8.77 -9.54 -8.93
N GLY A 172 7.72 -9.08 -9.63
CA GLY A 172 6.57 -9.90 -10.05
C GLY A 172 5.52 -10.12 -8.96
N ALA A 173 5.71 -9.59 -7.76
CA ALA A 173 4.79 -9.82 -6.65
C ALA A 173 3.49 -9.03 -6.79
N TYR A 174 3.51 -7.81 -7.33
CA TYR A 174 2.30 -7.05 -7.64
C TYR A 174 1.41 -7.79 -8.64
N LEU A 175 2.00 -8.34 -9.70
CA LEU A 175 1.25 -9.02 -10.76
C LEU A 175 0.60 -10.34 -10.28
N THR A 176 1.11 -10.95 -9.19
CA THR A 176 0.46 -12.12 -8.57
C THR A 176 -0.72 -11.75 -7.68
N SER A 177 -0.71 -10.54 -7.11
CA SER A 177 -1.71 -10.09 -6.13
C SER A 177 -2.12 -8.67 -6.43
N HIS A 178 -2.66 -8.50 -7.63
CA HIS A 178 -3.04 -7.23 -8.23
C HIS A 178 -4.01 -6.45 -7.33
N LYS A 179 -3.76 -5.14 -7.15
CA LYS A 179 -4.52 -4.31 -6.20
C LYS A 179 -6.01 -4.20 -6.55
N THR A 180 -6.34 -4.27 -7.83
CA THR A 180 -7.73 -4.20 -8.32
C THR A 180 -8.53 -5.49 -8.12
N ASP A 181 -7.88 -6.60 -7.72
CA ASP A 181 -8.54 -7.91 -7.56
C ASP A 181 -8.23 -8.54 -6.21
N THR A 182 -9.24 -9.04 -5.54
CA THR A 182 -9.11 -9.83 -4.30
C THR A 182 -8.62 -11.26 -4.54
N LYS A 183 -8.70 -11.76 -5.78
CA LYS A 183 -8.20 -13.09 -6.17
C LYS A 183 -6.75 -13.02 -6.59
N ASP A 184 -5.91 -13.88 -6.01
CA ASP A 184 -4.51 -13.99 -6.43
C ASP A 184 -4.43 -14.55 -7.87
N ARG A 185 -3.44 -14.07 -8.62
CA ARG A 185 -3.11 -14.46 -10.00
C ARG A 185 -1.74 -15.14 -10.00
N PRO A 186 -1.63 -16.43 -9.63
CA PRO A 186 -0.34 -17.11 -9.51
C PRO A 186 0.54 -16.95 -10.74
N GLY A 187 1.80 -16.65 -10.48
CA GLY A 187 2.88 -16.48 -11.44
C GLY A 187 4.20 -16.45 -10.67
N LYS A 188 5.32 -16.36 -11.36
CA LYS A 188 6.64 -16.42 -10.72
C LYS A 188 6.98 -15.10 -10.02
N VAL A 189 7.54 -15.21 -8.82
CA VAL A 189 8.02 -14.08 -8.02
C VAL A 189 9.51 -14.26 -7.74
N PHE A 190 10.27 -13.17 -7.77
CA PHE A 190 11.68 -13.14 -7.41
C PHE A 190 11.87 -12.31 -6.14
N ALA A 191 12.66 -12.83 -5.22
CA ALA A 191 13.04 -12.14 -3.99
C ALA A 191 14.55 -12.19 -3.82
N THR A 192 15.18 -11.02 -3.70
CA THR A 192 16.62 -10.91 -3.51
C THR A 192 16.89 -10.15 -2.22
N ILE A 193 17.67 -10.73 -1.28
CA ILE A 193 18.09 -10.06 -0.04
C ILE A 193 19.55 -9.63 -0.11
N SER A 194 19.82 -8.39 0.30
CA SER A 194 21.16 -7.83 0.47
C SER A 194 21.21 -6.91 1.68
N LYS A 195 22.41 -6.71 2.26
CA LYS A 195 22.62 -5.69 3.30
C LYS A 195 22.63 -4.33 2.63
N LEU A 196 21.73 -3.44 3.09
CA LEU A 196 21.62 -2.08 2.57
C LEU A 196 22.50 -1.10 3.34
N TYR A 197 22.44 -1.18 4.68
CA TYR A 197 23.26 -0.35 5.57
C TYR A 197 23.86 -1.18 6.68
N SER A 198 25.15 -0.96 6.96
CA SER A 198 25.79 -1.33 8.21
C SER A 198 25.45 -0.28 9.29
N LYS A 199 25.87 -0.53 10.53
CA LYS A 199 25.78 0.47 11.60
C LYS A 199 26.61 1.70 11.28
N GLU A 200 27.81 1.52 10.77
CA GLU A 200 28.77 2.56 10.38
C GLU A 200 28.22 3.44 9.25
N ASP A 201 27.48 2.86 8.29
CA ASP A 201 26.81 3.62 7.24
C ASP A 201 25.75 4.55 7.83
N LEU A 202 24.91 4.05 8.77
CA LEU A 202 23.87 4.85 9.43
C LEU A 202 24.46 5.95 10.33
N GLU A 203 25.65 5.75 10.90
CA GLU A 203 26.36 6.79 11.65
C GLU A 203 26.84 7.93 10.72
N ARG A 204 27.31 7.59 9.53
CA ARG A 204 27.91 8.52 8.54
C ARG A 204 26.85 9.30 7.77
N LEU A 205 25.80 8.65 7.29
CA LEU A 205 24.77 9.23 6.42
C LEU A 205 23.82 10.17 7.22
N THR A 206 23.34 11.21 6.57
CA THR A 206 22.24 12.04 7.09
C THR A 206 20.89 11.33 6.91
N PRO A 207 19.87 11.69 7.68
CA PRO A 207 18.51 11.14 7.48
C PRO A 207 17.99 11.36 6.06
N GLU A 208 18.26 12.51 5.47
CA GLU A 208 17.83 12.90 4.14
C GLU A 208 18.51 12.04 3.05
N GLU A 209 19.82 11.81 3.19
CA GLU A 209 20.58 10.89 2.29
C GLU A 209 20.05 9.46 2.37
N ILE A 210 19.71 8.97 3.56
CA ILE A 210 19.11 7.64 3.75
C ILE A 210 17.76 7.56 3.01
N GLU A 211 16.88 8.56 3.16
CA GLU A 211 15.58 8.59 2.49
C GLU A 211 15.70 8.65 0.97
N GLU A 212 16.59 9.48 0.43
CA GLU A 212 16.83 9.59 -1.00
C GLU A 212 17.37 8.28 -1.59
N GLN A 213 18.36 7.67 -0.93
CA GLN A 213 18.91 6.38 -1.35
C GLN A 213 17.85 5.27 -1.34
N ILE A 214 17.01 5.20 -0.29
CA ILE A 214 15.96 4.19 -0.23
C ILE A 214 14.93 4.40 -1.34
N ASN A 215 14.46 5.63 -1.56
CA ASN A 215 13.52 5.93 -2.64
C ASN A 215 14.09 5.53 -4.01
N THR A 216 15.39 5.79 -4.24
CA THR A 216 16.07 5.41 -5.49
C THR A 216 16.16 3.90 -5.64
N ILE A 217 16.60 3.18 -4.60
CA ILE A 217 16.77 1.72 -4.62
C ILE A 217 15.42 0.99 -4.75
N PHE A 218 14.35 1.57 -4.17
CA PHE A 218 13.01 1.02 -4.25
C PHE A 218 12.34 1.25 -5.60
N THR A 219 12.85 2.16 -6.43
CA THR A 219 12.26 2.45 -7.75
C THR A 219 12.12 1.17 -8.56
N HIS A 220 10.86 0.80 -8.80
CA HIS A 220 10.51 -0.43 -9.48
C HIS A 220 9.12 -0.30 -10.13
N ASP A 221 8.94 -0.97 -11.26
CA ASP A 221 7.67 -1.13 -11.97
C ASP A 221 7.56 -2.59 -12.44
N ASP A 222 6.61 -3.33 -11.88
CA ASP A 222 6.40 -4.74 -12.20
C ASP A 222 5.93 -4.96 -13.64
N TYR A 223 5.25 -3.99 -14.26
CA TYR A 223 4.88 -4.09 -15.67
C TYR A 223 6.10 -3.95 -16.57
N GLU A 224 6.93 -2.92 -16.36
CA GLU A 224 8.16 -2.73 -17.13
C GLU A 224 9.15 -3.89 -16.93
N TRP A 225 9.24 -4.39 -15.71
CA TRP A 225 10.02 -5.59 -15.42
C TRP A 225 9.49 -6.80 -16.19
N ASN A 226 8.16 -7.03 -16.19
CA ASN A 226 7.58 -8.22 -16.85
C ASN A 226 7.61 -8.15 -18.39
N LYS A 227 7.67 -6.97 -19.00
CA LYS A 227 7.94 -6.85 -20.44
C LYS A 227 9.24 -7.55 -20.83
N LYS A 228 10.25 -7.54 -19.94
CA LYS A 228 11.54 -8.21 -20.13
C LYS A 228 11.54 -9.65 -19.62
N ALA A 229 10.97 -9.90 -18.46
CA ALA A 229 10.97 -11.21 -17.80
C ALA A 229 10.02 -12.21 -18.48
N ARG A 230 8.96 -11.73 -19.15
CA ARG A 230 7.95 -12.53 -19.88
C ARG A 230 7.34 -13.65 -19.04
N ILE A 231 7.01 -13.34 -17.79
CA ILE A 231 6.34 -14.27 -16.88
C ILE A 231 4.83 -14.22 -17.13
N LYS A 232 4.24 -15.40 -17.24
CA LYS A 232 2.80 -15.57 -17.39
C LYS A 232 2.12 -15.64 -16.02
N TYR A 233 1.05 -14.85 -15.83
CA TYR A 233 0.24 -14.82 -14.62
C TYR A 233 -1.16 -15.37 -14.91
N LYS A 234 -1.70 -16.13 -13.97
CA LYS A 234 -3.02 -16.78 -14.15
C LYS A 234 -4.14 -15.77 -13.91
N THR A 235 -4.44 -14.92 -14.88
CA THR A 235 -5.50 -13.89 -14.80
C THR A 235 -6.92 -14.46 -14.89
N ARG A 236 -7.07 -15.66 -15.41
CA ARG A 236 -8.37 -16.36 -15.60
C ARG A 236 -9.35 -15.64 -16.51
N GLY A 237 -8.85 -14.84 -17.43
CA GLY A 237 -9.69 -14.02 -18.30
C GLY A 237 -10.29 -12.78 -17.61
N GLU A 238 -9.81 -12.40 -16.42
CA GLU A 238 -10.28 -11.24 -15.65
C GLU A 238 -9.13 -10.22 -15.42
N ALA A 239 -8.22 -10.06 -16.42
CA ALA A 239 -7.04 -9.20 -16.25
C ALA A 239 -7.41 -7.74 -15.97
N ALA A 240 -8.46 -7.22 -16.63
CA ALA A 240 -8.88 -5.82 -16.50
C ALA A 240 -9.79 -5.54 -15.30
N LYS A 241 -10.13 -6.54 -14.48
CA LYS A 241 -11.10 -6.43 -13.40
C LYS A 241 -10.81 -5.26 -12.45
N ASN A 242 -11.81 -4.38 -12.27
CA ASN A 242 -11.78 -3.14 -11.49
C ASN A 242 -10.66 -2.15 -11.89
N MET A 243 -9.98 -2.34 -13.02
CA MET A 243 -8.94 -1.40 -13.45
C MET A 243 -9.46 0.01 -13.68
N ARG A 244 -10.77 0.18 -13.99
CA ARG A 244 -11.39 1.51 -14.10
C ARG A 244 -11.31 2.36 -12.83
N SER A 245 -11.02 1.75 -11.67
CA SER A 245 -10.79 2.49 -10.44
C SER A 245 -9.49 3.29 -10.46
N LEU A 246 -8.52 2.86 -11.29
CA LEU A 246 -7.18 3.44 -11.42
C LEU A 246 -6.93 3.99 -12.83
N ALA A 247 -7.59 3.45 -13.86
CA ALA A 247 -7.57 3.90 -15.25
C ALA A 247 -8.96 4.45 -15.59
N TYR A 248 -9.32 5.60 -15.02
CA TYR A 248 -10.66 6.17 -15.09
C TYR A 248 -10.85 7.13 -16.28
N LYS A 249 -9.75 7.78 -16.74
CA LYS A 249 -9.76 8.79 -17.82
C LYS A 249 -9.31 8.18 -19.14
N CYS A 250 -10.06 8.45 -20.20
CA CYS A 250 -9.72 7.99 -21.54
C CYS A 250 -8.60 8.84 -22.15
N PRO A 251 -7.46 8.24 -22.57
CA PRO A 251 -6.34 9.01 -23.14
C PRO A 251 -6.63 9.61 -24.53
N LYS A 252 -7.67 9.11 -25.25
CA LYS A 252 -8.04 9.61 -26.58
C LYS A 252 -9.00 10.80 -26.51
N CYS A 253 -10.09 10.70 -25.74
CA CYS A 253 -11.13 11.73 -25.71
C CYS A 253 -11.16 12.55 -24.42
N GLY A 254 -10.35 12.21 -23.39
CA GLY A 254 -10.27 12.91 -22.11
C GLY A 254 -11.44 12.67 -21.15
N LYS A 255 -12.48 11.92 -21.53
CA LYS A 255 -13.64 11.65 -20.67
C LYS A 255 -13.31 10.66 -19.56
N GLU A 256 -13.86 10.88 -18.38
CA GLU A 256 -13.64 10.06 -17.19
C GLU A 256 -14.71 8.97 -17.07
N MET A 257 -14.76 8.08 -18.04
CA MET A 257 -15.81 7.07 -18.14
C MET A 257 -15.33 5.69 -18.58
N MET A 258 -14.07 5.37 -18.31
CA MET A 258 -13.55 4.04 -18.64
C MET A 258 -14.36 2.95 -17.93
N ILE A 259 -14.57 1.85 -18.63
CA ILE A 259 -15.21 0.63 -18.11
C ILE A 259 -14.30 -0.56 -18.30
N ASP A 260 -14.38 -1.53 -17.40
CA ASP A 260 -13.68 -2.80 -17.49
C ASP A 260 -14.67 -3.97 -17.53
N GLN A 261 -14.37 -4.94 -18.38
CA GLN A 261 -15.09 -6.20 -18.45
C GLN A 261 -14.11 -7.31 -18.87
N ASP A 262 -13.99 -8.34 -18.05
CA ASP A 262 -13.08 -9.47 -18.29
C ASP A 262 -11.63 -9.00 -18.51
N ASN A 263 -11.11 -9.16 -19.72
CA ASN A 263 -9.78 -8.69 -20.13
C ASN A 263 -9.80 -7.32 -20.83
N ILE A 264 -10.95 -6.69 -20.96
CA ILE A 264 -11.12 -5.48 -21.79
C ILE A 264 -11.26 -4.26 -20.88
N LEU A 265 -10.48 -3.23 -21.19
CA LEU A 265 -10.61 -1.88 -20.65
C LEU A 265 -10.92 -0.95 -21.80
N LYS A 266 -12.10 -0.25 -21.79
CA LYS A 266 -12.49 0.62 -22.91
C LYS A 266 -13.30 1.84 -22.47
N CYS A 267 -13.27 2.87 -23.30
CA CYS A 267 -14.15 4.04 -23.20
C CYS A 267 -15.45 3.77 -23.99
N PRO A 268 -16.63 3.80 -23.35
CA PRO A 268 -17.90 3.57 -24.03
C PRO A 268 -18.28 4.72 -24.97
N ASP A 269 -17.71 5.92 -24.84
CA ASP A 269 -18.02 7.08 -25.65
C ASP A 269 -17.32 7.07 -27.00
N CYS A 270 -16.00 6.84 -27.03
CA CYS A 270 -15.21 6.90 -28.27
C CYS A 270 -14.66 5.55 -28.75
N GLY A 271 -14.96 4.46 -28.06
CA GLY A 271 -14.50 3.12 -28.39
C GLY A 271 -13.02 2.83 -28.08
N ASN A 272 -12.22 3.83 -27.68
CA ASN A 272 -10.81 3.67 -27.34
C ASN A 272 -10.64 2.64 -26.24
N GLY A 273 -9.75 1.66 -26.42
CA GLY A 273 -9.57 0.61 -25.43
C GLY A 273 -8.52 -0.42 -25.80
N CYS A 274 -8.29 -1.36 -24.88
CA CYS A 274 -7.35 -2.46 -25.05
C CYS A 274 -7.90 -3.75 -24.46
N THR A 275 -7.34 -4.87 -24.93
CA THR A 275 -7.38 -6.15 -24.21
C THR A 275 -6.07 -6.38 -23.49
N ILE A 276 -6.13 -7.09 -22.36
CA ILE A 276 -4.97 -7.35 -21.47
C ILE A 276 -4.78 -8.86 -21.39
N ASN A 277 -3.61 -9.35 -21.76
CA ASN A 277 -3.30 -10.79 -21.74
C ASN A 277 -2.68 -11.24 -20.40
N ASP A 278 -2.37 -12.54 -20.30
CA ASP A 278 -1.75 -13.13 -19.11
C ASP A 278 -0.30 -12.67 -18.83
N TYR A 279 0.33 -11.94 -19.77
CA TYR A 279 1.63 -11.29 -19.58
C TYR A 279 1.49 -9.83 -19.15
N TYR A 280 0.25 -9.35 -19.04
CA TYR A 280 -0.10 -7.94 -18.81
C TYR A 280 0.34 -7.01 -19.95
N ASP A 281 0.41 -7.52 -21.19
CA ASP A 281 0.52 -6.67 -22.36
C ASP A 281 -0.84 -5.99 -22.61
N PHE A 282 -0.83 -4.67 -22.78
CA PHE A 282 -1.99 -3.86 -23.15
C PHE A 282 -2.04 -3.76 -24.66
N ILE A 283 -2.95 -4.50 -25.28
CA ILE A 283 -3.07 -4.65 -26.73
C ILE A 283 -4.24 -3.79 -27.19
N PRO A 284 -4.02 -2.73 -28.03
CA PRO A 284 -5.09 -1.90 -28.55
C PRO A 284 -6.20 -2.72 -29.22
N LEU A 285 -7.47 -2.30 -29.10
CA LEU A 285 -8.59 -2.98 -29.75
C LEU A 285 -8.57 -2.84 -31.27
N ASP A 286 -8.05 -1.71 -31.76
CA ASP A 286 -7.78 -1.43 -33.18
C ASP A 286 -6.67 -0.37 -33.32
N ASP A 287 -6.23 -0.12 -34.55
CA ASP A 287 -5.13 0.81 -34.87
C ASP A 287 -5.43 2.28 -34.52
N SER A 288 -6.69 2.65 -34.32
CA SER A 288 -7.09 4.01 -33.91
C SER A 288 -7.02 4.26 -32.43
N CYS A 289 -6.80 3.21 -31.63
CA CYS A 289 -6.76 3.31 -30.17
C CYS A 289 -5.46 3.94 -29.67
N VAL A 290 -5.59 4.86 -28.74
CA VAL A 290 -4.48 5.52 -28.02
C VAL A 290 -4.43 4.96 -26.61
N ILE A 291 -3.47 4.06 -26.33
CA ILE A 291 -3.43 3.27 -25.11
C ILE A 291 -2.06 3.39 -24.45
N PRO A 292 -1.98 3.75 -23.15
CA PRO A 292 -0.78 3.59 -22.35
C PRO A 292 -0.35 2.11 -22.30
N GLU A 293 0.95 1.88 -22.25
CA GLU A 293 1.54 0.54 -22.36
C GLU A 293 1.29 -0.37 -21.14
N SER A 294 0.81 0.19 -20.02
CA SER A 294 0.55 -0.52 -18.78
C SER A 294 -0.37 0.30 -17.88
N LEU A 295 -0.88 -0.31 -16.79
CA LEU A 295 -1.66 0.42 -15.79
C LEU A 295 -0.83 1.51 -15.10
N SER A 296 0.45 1.25 -14.82
CA SER A 296 1.35 2.26 -14.24
C SER A 296 1.48 3.50 -15.15
N LYS A 297 1.63 3.30 -16.47
CA LYS A 297 1.68 4.38 -17.46
C LYS A 297 0.33 5.07 -17.64
N TRP A 298 -0.77 4.36 -17.42
CA TRP A 298 -2.11 4.97 -17.44
C TRP A 298 -2.29 5.92 -16.25
N VAL A 299 -1.95 5.47 -15.05
CA VAL A 299 -2.00 6.30 -13.83
C VAL A 299 -1.04 7.49 -13.93
N GLU A 300 0.14 7.31 -14.55
CA GLU A 300 1.09 8.39 -14.82
C GLU A 300 0.50 9.47 -15.75
N PHE A 301 -0.18 9.06 -16.83
CA PHE A 301 -0.95 9.96 -17.71
C PHE A 301 -2.01 10.73 -16.91
N GLU A 302 -2.83 10.05 -16.10
CA GLU A 302 -3.88 10.67 -15.30
C GLU A 302 -3.32 11.63 -14.25
N ARG A 303 -2.19 11.29 -13.62
CA ARG A 303 -1.47 12.19 -12.71
C ARG A 303 -1.03 13.47 -13.40
N GLY A 304 -0.49 13.37 -14.61
CA GLY A 304 -0.14 14.52 -15.43
C GLY A 304 -1.34 15.44 -15.73
N GLU A 305 -2.51 14.85 -15.98
CA GLU A 305 -3.75 15.61 -16.19
C GLU A 305 -4.21 16.29 -14.90
N ILE A 306 -4.21 15.59 -13.76
CA ILE A 306 -4.55 16.16 -12.44
C ILE A 306 -3.61 17.33 -12.08
N ILE A 307 -2.29 17.20 -12.30
CA ILE A 307 -1.34 18.28 -12.07
C ILE A 307 -1.73 19.53 -12.86
N LYS A 308 -2.14 19.37 -14.13
CA LYS A 308 -2.58 20.48 -14.99
C LYS A 308 -3.90 21.08 -14.48
N GLU A 309 -4.88 20.24 -14.13
CA GLU A 309 -6.21 20.66 -13.67
C GLU A 309 -6.10 21.50 -12.37
N ILE A 310 -5.43 20.97 -11.33
CA ILE A 310 -5.33 21.65 -10.03
C ILE A 310 -4.52 22.94 -10.08
N ARG A 311 -3.56 23.09 -11.01
CA ARG A 311 -2.72 24.29 -11.14
C ARG A 311 -3.37 25.37 -11.98
N LYS A 312 -4.20 24.96 -12.94
CA LYS A 312 -4.89 25.90 -13.83
C LYS A 312 -6.07 26.58 -13.14
N ASP A 313 -6.75 25.85 -12.26
CA ASP A 313 -8.00 26.33 -11.60
C ASP A 313 -7.79 26.54 -10.10
N PRO A 314 -7.66 27.80 -9.63
CA PRO A 314 -7.56 28.09 -8.19
C PRO A 314 -8.81 27.72 -7.39
N ASN A 315 -9.94 27.45 -8.04
CA ASN A 315 -11.18 26.98 -7.43
C ASN A 315 -11.43 25.49 -7.70
N TYR A 316 -10.40 24.74 -8.08
CA TYR A 316 -10.56 23.32 -8.37
C TYR A 316 -11.21 22.58 -7.22
N SER A 317 -12.26 21.83 -7.56
CA SER A 317 -12.98 21.00 -6.60
C SER A 317 -13.47 19.72 -7.28
N PHE A 318 -13.28 18.59 -6.60
CA PHE A 318 -13.79 17.30 -7.01
C PHE A 318 -14.66 16.70 -5.91
N SER A 319 -15.92 16.39 -6.20
CA SER A 319 -16.86 15.83 -5.23
C SER A 319 -17.50 14.55 -5.74
N PHE A 320 -17.76 13.61 -4.82
CA PHE A 320 -18.47 12.37 -5.12
C PHE A 320 -19.33 11.91 -3.94
N LYS A 321 -20.38 11.15 -4.22
CA LYS A 321 -21.21 10.48 -3.22
C LYS A 321 -20.57 9.19 -2.76
N CYS A 322 -20.61 8.92 -1.46
CA CYS A 322 -20.03 7.72 -0.86
C CYS A 322 -20.79 7.27 0.38
N GLN A 323 -20.61 6.00 0.72
CA GLN A 323 -20.86 5.49 2.06
C GLN A 323 -19.59 5.64 2.90
N ILE A 324 -19.75 5.66 4.22
CA ILE A 324 -18.66 5.56 5.18
C ILE A 324 -18.83 4.32 6.06
N GLY A 325 -17.72 3.75 6.48
CA GLY A 325 -17.69 2.55 7.32
C GLY A 325 -16.74 2.68 8.51
N ASP A 326 -17.16 2.12 9.65
CA ASP A 326 -16.42 2.11 10.89
C ASP A 326 -15.88 0.73 11.24
N MET A 327 -14.80 0.70 12.03
CA MET A 327 -14.36 -0.52 12.71
C MET A 327 -15.31 -0.84 13.86
N PRO A 328 -15.80 -2.11 13.97
CA PRO A 328 -16.66 -2.51 15.07
C PRO A 328 -15.99 -2.30 16.43
N LYS A 329 -16.68 -1.62 17.35
CA LYS A 329 -16.11 -1.22 18.66
C LYS A 329 -15.83 -2.42 19.59
N TYR A 330 -16.72 -3.40 19.63
CA TYR A 330 -16.68 -4.52 20.60
C TYR A 330 -16.53 -5.90 19.97
N GLU A 331 -16.49 -5.98 18.64
CA GLU A 331 -16.39 -7.24 17.90
C GLU A 331 -15.33 -7.17 16.82
N LEU A 332 -14.74 -8.31 16.49
CA LEU A 332 -13.84 -8.41 15.35
C LEU A 332 -14.65 -8.63 14.07
N ILE A 333 -14.20 -8.08 12.97
CA ILE A 333 -14.75 -8.30 11.64
C ILE A 333 -14.60 -9.78 11.29
N LYS A 334 -15.72 -10.45 11.03
CA LYS A 334 -15.78 -11.90 10.76
C LYS A 334 -15.70 -12.19 9.25
N ASP A 335 -16.34 -11.35 8.45
CA ASP A 335 -16.33 -11.47 6.99
C ASP A 335 -14.97 -10.99 6.44
N LYS A 336 -14.31 -11.88 5.71
CA LYS A 336 -13.00 -11.62 5.11
C LYS A 336 -13.05 -10.62 3.95
N LYS A 337 -14.24 -10.35 3.42
CA LYS A 337 -14.44 -9.42 2.30
C LYS A 337 -14.68 -7.99 2.74
N ASN A 338 -14.96 -7.77 4.02
CA ASN A 338 -15.25 -6.44 4.56
C ASN A 338 -14.08 -5.94 5.40
N ASP A 339 -13.71 -4.70 5.17
CA ASP A 339 -12.69 -3.99 5.95
C ASP A 339 -13.33 -3.13 7.05
N SER A 340 -14.64 -2.80 6.93
CA SER A 340 -15.42 -2.03 7.89
C SER A 340 -16.90 -2.42 7.87
N VAL A 341 -17.68 -1.85 8.79
CA VAL A 341 -19.16 -1.91 8.79
C VAL A 341 -19.70 -0.57 8.35
N THR A 342 -20.50 -0.55 7.29
CA THR A 342 -21.13 0.69 6.80
C THR A 342 -21.99 1.32 7.90
N CYS A 343 -21.80 2.61 8.15
CA CYS A 343 -22.44 3.35 9.26
C CYS A 343 -23.05 4.69 8.83
N GLY A 344 -22.90 5.09 7.57
CA GLY A 344 -23.45 6.33 7.06
C GLY A 344 -23.16 6.56 5.59
N GLU A 345 -23.61 7.71 5.07
CA GLU A 345 -23.38 8.14 3.69
C GLU A 345 -23.33 9.67 3.59
N GLY A 346 -22.72 10.17 2.52
CA GLY A 346 -22.60 11.61 2.32
C GLY A 346 -21.88 11.99 1.03
N THR A 347 -21.34 13.19 1.04
CA THR A 347 -20.53 13.76 -0.04
C THR A 347 -19.10 13.95 0.46
N PHE A 348 -18.15 13.41 -0.27
CA PHE A 348 -16.72 13.64 -0.07
C PHE A 348 -16.25 14.65 -1.11
N THR A 349 -15.52 15.68 -0.68
CA THR A 349 -15.01 16.76 -1.52
C THR A 349 -13.52 16.94 -1.30
N LEU A 350 -12.77 17.14 -2.38
CA LEU A 350 -11.36 17.51 -2.38
C LEU A 350 -11.21 18.82 -3.13
N ASP A 351 -10.62 19.82 -2.49
CA ASP A 351 -10.33 21.13 -3.08
C ASP A 351 -8.96 21.65 -2.58
N HIS A 352 -8.59 22.88 -2.90
CA HIS A 352 -7.30 23.46 -2.47
C HIS A 352 -7.19 23.63 -0.94
N ASN A 353 -8.30 23.59 -0.19
CA ASN A 353 -8.29 23.76 1.27
C ASN A 353 -8.12 22.42 2.01
N GLY A 354 -8.47 21.29 1.38
CA GLY A 354 -8.33 19.97 2.00
C GLY A 354 -9.30 18.92 1.48
N LEU A 355 -9.50 17.92 2.36
CA LEU A 355 -10.48 16.84 2.17
C LEU A 355 -11.64 17.09 3.13
N HIS A 356 -12.85 17.10 2.60
CA HIS A 356 -14.06 17.43 3.34
C HIS A 356 -15.10 16.32 3.22
N PHE A 357 -15.83 16.07 4.26
CA PHE A 357 -16.98 15.16 4.24
C PHE A 357 -18.16 15.81 4.94
N VAL A 358 -19.33 15.73 4.33
CA VAL A 358 -20.62 16.14 4.91
C VAL A 358 -21.63 15.04 4.63
N GLY A 359 -22.26 14.53 5.69
CA GLY A 359 -23.23 13.44 5.58
C GLY A 359 -23.75 12.96 6.92
N THR A 360 -23.99 11.68 7.04
CA THR A 360 -24.47 11.04 8.28
C THR A 360 -23.49 9.96 8.75
N ARG A 361 -23.46 9.71 10.07
CA ARG A 361 -22.77 8.59 10.72
C ARG A 361 -23.66 8.10 11.87
N HIS A 362 -24.03 6.81 11.85
CA HIS A 362 -24.98 6.22 12.82
C HIS A 362 -26.33 6.95 12.95
N GLY A 363 -26.81 7.56 11.85
CA GLY A 363 -28.07 8.31 11.81
C GLY A 363 -27.96 9.76 12.25
N GLU A 364 -26.80 10.22 12.71
CA GLU A 364 -26.56 11.61 13.12
C GLU A 364 -25.77 12.37 12.05
N GLU A 365 -25.89 13.70 12.04
CA GLU A 365 -25.09 14.57 11.18
C GLU A 365 -23.61 14.40 11.51
N PHE A 366 -22.79 14.20 10.48
CA PHE A 366 -21.36 14.00 10.62
C PHE A 366 -20.60 14.75 9.53
N LYS A 367 -19.58 15.49 9.97
CA LYS A 367 -18.68 16.22 9.07
C LYS A 367 -17.25 16.17 9.58
N PHE A 368 -16.30 16.23 8.66
CA PHE A 368 -14.88 16.45 8.98
C PHE A 368 -14.18 17.22 7.87
N ASP A 369 -13.11 17.90 8.28
CA ASP A 369 -12.18 18.61 7.41
C ASP A 369 -10.76 18.16 7.74
N LEU A 370 -9.98 17.76 6.72
CA LEU A 370 -8.61 17.28 6.85
C LEU A 370 -7.68 18.06 5.93
N SER A 371 -6.55 18.51 6.47
CA SER A 371 -5.52 19.19 5.68
C SER A 371 -4.64 18.18 4.95
N TYR A 372 -4.20 18.52 3.74
CA TYR A 372 -3.17 17.79 3.00
C TYR A 372 -1.80 17.77 3.70
N GLN A 373 -1.56 18.63 4.67
CA GLN A 373 -0.37 18.56 5.53
C GLN A 373 -0.34 17.25 6.34
N ILE A 374 -1.52 16.78 6.77
CA ILE A 374 -1.67 15.57 7.58
C ILE A 374 -1.95 14.36 6.69
N VAL A 375 -2.81 14.54 5.68
CA VAL A 375 -3.21 13.47 4.74
C VAL A 375 -2.52 13.71 3.41
N TYR A 376 -1.29 13.24 3.27
CA TYR A 376 -0.52 13.36 2.02
C TYR A 376 -0.79 12.20 1.03
N THR A 377 -1.35 11.11 1.52
CA THR A 377 -1.87 9.97 0.77
C THR A 377 -2.85 9.20 1.66
N PHE A 378 -3.52 8.19 1.13
CA PHE A 378 -4.40 7.33 1.91
C PHE A 378 -4.26 5.85 1.53
N VAL A 379 -4.71 4.99 2.43
CA VAL A 379 -4.66 3.54 2.21
C VAL A 379 -5.82 3.14 1.29
N MET A 380 -5.49 2.71 0.08
CA MET A 380 -6.45 2.08 -0.82
C MET A 380 -6.65 0.63 -0.38
N GLU A 381 -7.90 0.22 -0.20
CA GLU A 381 -8.24 -1.14 0.21
C GLU A 381 -8.16 -2.13 -0.97
N GLU A 382 -8.23 -3.42 -0.68
CA GLU A 382 -8.23 -4.47 -1.71
C GLU A 382 -9.43 -4.31 -2.66
N SER A 383 -9.24 -4.66 -3.93
CA SER A 383 -10.15 -4.40 -5.06
C SER A 383 -10.18 -2.96 -5.57
N SER A 384 -9.41 -2.04 -5.00
CA SER A 384 -9.34 -0.62 -5.39
C SER A 384 -10.70 0.07 -5.46
N SER A 385 -11.66 -0.39 -4.67
CA SER A 385 -13.03 0.15 -4.67
C SER A 385 -13.32 1.10 -3.51
N THR A 386 -12.45 1.09 -2.51
CA THR A 386 -12.58 1.89 -1.28
C THR A 386 -11.22 2.35 -0.79
N PHE A 387 -11.20 3.32 0.13
CA PHE A 387 -9.98 3.77 0.79
C PHE A 387 -10.25 4.15 2.25
N SER A 388 -9.21 4.14 3.09
CA SER A 388 -9.29 4.44 4.51
C SER A 388 -8.48 5.67 4.89
N LEU A 389 -9.05 6.47 5.79
CA LEU A 389 -8.45 7.64 6.42
C LEU A 389 -8.48 7.48 7.95
N TYR A 390 -7.54 8.14 8.65
CA TYR A 390 -7.58 8.23 10.10
C TYR A 390 -8.16 9.57 10.55
N ILE A 391 -9.29 9.53 11.28
CA ILE A 391 -9.96 10.70 11.82
C ILE A 391 -9.98 10.58 13.33
N ASN A 392 -9.35 11.52 14.03
CA ASN A 392 -9.17 11.47 15.49
C ASN A 392 -8.53 10.15 16.00
N GLY A 393 -7.65 9.56 15.18
CA GLY A 393 -6.96 8.31 15.51
C GLY A 393 -7.75 7.03 15.28
N GLU A 394 -8.97 7.12 14.73
CA GLU A 394 -9.81 6.00 14.32
C GLU A 394 -9.82 5.87 12.79
N PRO A 395 -9.67 4.66 12.22
CA PRO A 395 -9.78 4.45 10.79
C PRO A 395 -11.26 4.51 10.36
N ILE A 396 -11.53 5.29 9.34
CA ILE A 396 -12.83 5.37 8.65
C ILE A 396 -12.63 4.98 7.20
N GLU A 397 -13.42 4.04 6.70
CA GLU A 397 -13.43 3.63 5.31
C GLU A 397 -14.39 4.46 4.49
N ILE A 398 -13.93 4.99 3.36
CA ILE A 398 -14.73 5.73 2.37
C ILE A 398 -15.03 4.78 1.20
N LYS A 399 -16.31 4.64 0.87
CA LYS A 399 -16.84 3.72 -0.15
C LYS A 399 -17.57 4.50 -1.24
N PRO A 400 -16.88 5.04 -2.26
CA PRO A 400 -17.52 5.75 -3.35
C PRO A 400 -18.53 4.87 -4.08
N PHE A 401 -19.68 5.43 -4.51
CA PHE A 401 -20.63 4.71 -5.34
C PHE A 401 -20.09 4.45 -6.75
N ASP A 402 -19.20 5.31 -7.22
CA ASP A 402 -18.43 5.10 -8.44
C ASP A 402 -16.96 4.84 -8.10
N ILE A 403 -16.47 3.63 -8.34
CA ILE A 403 -15.11 3.24 -8.00
C ILE A 403 -14.03 4.05 -8.75
N ARG A 404 -14.37 4.71 -9.88
CA ARG A 404 -13.46 5.62 -10.61
C ARG A 404 -13.02 6.80 -9.74
N SER A 405 -13.85 7.19 -8.80
CA SER A 405 -13.53 8.26 -7.84
C SER A 405 -12.37 7.92 -6.91
N VAL A 406 -12.05 6.63 -6.68
CA VAL A 406 -11.00 6.20 -5.76
C VAL A 406 -9.62 6.60 -6.28
N GLY A 407 -9.27 6.22 -7.51
CA GLY A 407 -7.98 6.57 -8.13
C GLY A 407 -7.85 8.08 -8.33
N LYS A 408 -8.91 8.75 -8.80
CA LYS A 408 -8.92 10.21 -8.96
C LYS A 408 -8.69 10.93 -7.64
N ALA A 409 -9.39 10.53 -6.56
CA ALA A 409 -9.21 11.11 -5.23
C ALA A 409 -7.78 10.90 -4.69
N LEU A 410 -7.19 9.72 -4.93
CA LEU A 410 -5.79 9.44 -4.56
C LEU A 410 -4.84 10.43 -5.22
N LEU A 411 -4.93 10.57 -6.56
CA LEU A 411 -4.04 11.44 -7.31
C LEU A 411 -4.22 12.92 -6.90
N ILE A 412 -5.46 13.38 -6.70
CA ILE A 412 -5.73 14.73 -6.20
C ILE A 412 -5.09 14.94 -4.83
N THR A 413 -5.29 14.00 -3.89
CA THR A 413 -4.73 14.11 -2.53
C THR A 413 -3.21 14.25 -2.57
N GLU A 414 -2.52 13.40 -3.33
CA GLU A 414 -1.08 13.39 -3.43
C GLU A 414 -0.55 14.66 -4.11
N GLU A 415 -1.18 15.12 -5.19
CA GLU A 415 -0.71 16.29 -5.93
C GLU A 415 -1.06 17.62 -5.24
N MET A 416 -2.18 17.71 -4.53
CA MET A 416 -2.49 18.86 -3.67
C MET A 416 -1.50 18.94 -2.49
N HIS A 417 -1.14 17.79 -1.89
CA HIS A 417 -0.09 17.77 -0.86
C HIS A 417 1.24 18.29 -1.41
N ARG A 418 1.69 17.84 -2.59
CA ARG A 418 2.94 18.28 -3.20
C ARG A 418 2.90 19.76 -3.55
N LEU A 419 1.78 20.24 -4.07
CA LEU A 419 1.59 21.65 -4.44
C LEU A 419 1.69 22.58 -3.22
N HIS A 420 1.04 22.21 -2.10
CA HIS A 420 0.93 23.10 -0.94
C HIS A 420 1.99 22.88 0.14
N PHE A 421 2.49 21.65 0.31
CA PHE A 421 3.35 21.27 1.43
C PHE A 421 4.66 20.59 1.03
N ASN A 422 4.65 19.74 0.01
CA ASN A 422 5.79 19.00 -0.54
C ASN A 422 6.64 18.24 0.52
N ILE A 423 6.02 17.71 1.57
CA ILE A 423 6.70 16.92 2.61
C ILE A 423 6.94 15.48 2.11
N TRP A 424 5.93 14.89 1.45
CA TRP A 424 6.00 13.59 0.81
C TRP A 424 6.29 13.76 -0.68
N LYS A 425 7.57 13.70 -1.03
CA LYS A 425 8.08 13.98 -2.38
C LYS A 425 7.63 12.90 -3.38
N HIS A 426 7.63 13.26 -4.66
CA HIS A 426 7.39 12.31 -5.75
C HIS A 426 8.60 11.37 -5.97
N LEU A 427 8.39 10.32 -6.77
CA LEU A 427 9.43 9.38 -7.15
C LEU A 427 10.29 9.94 -8.30
N PRO A 428 11.61 9.64 -8.32
CA PRO A 428 12.50 10.11 -9.40
C PRO A 428 12.05 9.72 -10.82
N ASN A 429 11.39 8.58 -10.98
CA ASN A 429 10.92 8.10 -12.28
C ASN A 429 9.73 8.87 -12.86
N ILE A 430 9.08 9.75 -12.09
CA ILE A 430 7.99 10.63 -12.54
C ILE A 430 8.37 12.11 -12.48
N ASP A 431 9.62 12.46 -12.20
CA ASP A 431 10.10 13.83 -12.10
C ASP A 431 9.80 14.66 -13.35
N TYR A 432 9.79 14.03 -14.52
CA TYR A 432 9.48 14.71 -15.79
C TYR A 432 8.05 15.30 -15.82
N LEU A 433 7.11 14.80 -15.00
CA LEU A 433 5.76 15.36 -14.90
C LEU A 433 5.76 16.77 -14.28
N TYR A 434 6.80 17.10 -13.53
CA TYR A 434 6.95 18.39 -12.85
C TYR A 434 7.82 19.38 -13.60
N LYS A 435 8.39 19.00 -14.75
CA LYS A 435 9.25 19.85 -15.56
C LYS A 435 8.53 21.13 -15.95
N GLY A 436 9.17 22.28 -15.73
CA GLY A 436 8.61 23.61 -15.96
C GLY A 436 7.59 24.06 -14.90
N THR A 437 7.43 23.33 -13.81
CA THR A 437 6.57 23.70 -12.69
C THR A 437 7.39 24.21 -11.49
N GLU A 438 6.72 24.82 -10.50
CA GLU A 438 7.37 25.25 -9.26
C GLU A 438 7.94 24.10 -8.41
N LEU A 439 7.57 22.85 -8.68
CA LEU A 439 8.08 21.65 -8.00
C LEU A 439 9.32 21.05 -8.67
N GLU A 440 9.74 21.53 -9.85
CA GLU A 440 10.89 20.98 -10.58
C GLU A 440 12.21 21.03 -9.77
N LYS A 441 12.33 21.97 -8.85
CA LYS A 441 13.56 22.23 -8.06
C LYS A 441 13.42 21.95 -6.56
N LYS A 442 12.29 21.39 -6.13
CA LYS A 442 12.06 21.05 -4.73
C LYS A 442 12.26 19.58 -4.46
#